data_5d3fef3286527f40bbb2fa2a5f002e99
#
_entry.id   5d3fef3286527f40bbb2fa2a5f002e99
#
_cell.length_a   1.000
_cell.length_b   1.000
_cell.length_c   1.000
_cell.angle_alpha   90.00
_cell.angle_beta   90.00
_cell.angle_gamma   90.00
#
_symmetry.space_group_name_H-M   'P 1'
#
loop_
_entity.id
_entity.type
_entity.pdbx_description
1 polymer ?
#
loop_
_entity_poly.entity_id
_entity_poly.type
_entity_poly.pdbx_seq_one_letter_code
_entity_poly.pdbx_strand_id
1 'polypeptide(L)'
;RFNGKPLAKLNRVCLIKRVYDICKSTGYDTTVLTDDQRIHNEIGSDCYIDVELYENGTERCAGYVKKKQQEKLNATGYGWDEDYTHYINVQGDMADVTPEIILATIDALKDCEVATVYTTMPKEKQDDPNTVKMVRANNRALWFGRGMTGYGEWHLGIYGYSSNALKNYPKVESQEEQIEKLEQLRWLKNGWQIGLKSVQYTGTEIN
;
A
#
# COMPACT_ATOMS: atom_id res chain seq x y z
N ARG A 1 -0.13 -12.87 -14.66
CA ARG A 1 -0.88 -11.73 -14.07
C ARG A 1 -2.06 -11.40 -14.97
N PHE A 2 -3.25 -11.32 -14.40
CA PHE A 2 -4.45 -10.92 -15.14
C PHE A 2 -4.38 -9.41 -15.44
N ASN A 3 -4.23 -9.03 -16.72
CA ASN A 3 -4.18 -7.64 -17.15
C ASN A 3 -5.52 -6.95 -16.91
N GLY A 4 -5.55 -5.82 -16.21
CA GLY A 4 -6.78 -5.10 -15.86
C GLY A 4 -7.52 -5.68 -14.64
N LYS A 5 -6.85 -6.42 -13.74
CA LYS A 5 -7.44 -6.96 -12.51
C LYS A 5 -8.27 -5.92 -11.72
N PRO A 6 -7.84 -4.65 -11.55
CA PRO A 6 -8.66 -3.64 -10.86
C PRO A 6 -10.02 -3.35 -11.52
N LEU A 7 -10.15 -3.62 -12.82
CA LEU A 7 -11.39 -3.47 -13.58
C LEU A 7 -12.25 -4.76 -13.62
N ALA A 8 -11.77 -5.87 -13.05
CA ALA A 8 -12.58 -7.07 -12.89
C ALA A 8 -13.80 -6.76 -12.02
N LYS A 9 -14.96 -7.30 -12.41
CA LYS A 9 -16.23 -7.04 -11.73
C LYS A 9 -16.58 -8.14 -10.74
N LEU A 10 -16.85 -7.76 -9.50
CA LEU A 10 -17.46 -8.59 -8.48
C LEU A 10 -18.87 -8.02 -8.20
N ASN A 11 -19.91 -8.82 -8.46
CA ASN A 11 -21.30 -8.37 -8.34
C ASN A 11 -21.61 -7.07 -9.14
N ARG A 12 -21.13 -7.01 -10.39
CA ARG A 12 -21.27 -5.89 -11.34
C ARG A 12 -20.49 -4.61 -11.01
N VAL A 13 -19.76 -4.55 -9.90
CA VAL A 13 -18.93 -3.39 -9.50
C VAL A 13 -17.45 -3.75 -9.68
N CYS A 14 -16.66 -2.88 -10.31
CA CYS A 14 -15.23 -3.07 -10.48
C CYS A 14 -14.50 -3.13 -9.12
N LEU A 15 -13.43 -3.91 -9.01
CA LEU A 15 -12.66 -4.02 -7.78
C LEU A 15 -12.14 -2.65 -7.33
N ILE A 16 -11.57 -1.87 -8.24
CA ILE A 16 -11.07 -0.53 -7.93
C ILE A 16 -12.16 0.40 -7.38
N LYS A 17 -13.39 0.33 -7.92
CA LYS A 17 -14.51 1.13 -7.44
C LYS A 17 -14.91 0.73 -6.02
N ARG A 18 -14.93 -0.56 -5.72
CA ARG A 18 -15.21 -1.06 -4.37
C ARG A 18 -14.17 -0.58 -3.36
N VAL A 19 -12.89 -0.73 -3.69
CA VAL A 19 -11.77 -0.27 -2.83
C VAL A 19 -11.88 1.24 -2.62
N TYR A 20 -12.10 2.01 -3.69
CA TYR A 20 -12.28 3.45 -3.61
C TYR A 20 -13.44 3.84 -2.68
N ASP A 21 -14.63 3.23 -2.83
CA ASP A 21 -15.80 3.53 -2.01
C ASP A 21 -15.56 3.21 -0.53
N ILE A 22 -14.83 2.13 -0.23
CA ILE A 22 -14.42 1.79 1.14
C ILE A 22 -13.44 2.83 1.69
N CYS A 23 -12.44 3.25 0.92
CA CYS A 23 -11.52 4.31 1.34
C CYS A 23 -12.27 5.62 1.63
N LYS A 24 -13.17 6.05 0.75
CA LYS A 24 -14.00 7.25 0.94
C LYS A 24 -14.88 7.15 2.19
N SER A 25 -15.38 5.96 2.52
CA SER A 25 -16.23 5.76 3.71
C SER A 25 -15.51 6.00 5.03
N THR A 26 -14.17 6.03 5.05
CA THR A 26 -13.37 6.38 6.23
C THR A 26 -13.42 7.89 6.55
N GLY A 27 -13.90 8.71 5.64
CA GLY A 27 -13.92 10.18 5.77
C GLY A 27 -12.60 10.88 5.44
N TYR A 28 -11.56 10.14 5.08
CA TYR A 28 -10.28 10.72 4.62
C TYR A 28 -10.30 11.05 3.13
N ASP A 29 -9.49 12.04 2.75
CA ASP A 29 -9.25 12.36 1.34
C ASP A 29 -8.69 11.15 0.61
N THR A 30 -9.30 10.82 -0.51
CA THR A 30 -8.98 9.61 -1.27
C THR A 30 -8.75 9.96 -2.72
N THR A 31 -7.61 9.55 -3.27
CA THR A 31 -7.26 9.72 -4.68
C THR A 31 -6.83 8.37 -5.26
N VAL A 32 -7.39 8.00 -6.41
CA VAL A 32 -6.95 6.82 -7.16
C VAL A 32 -5.79 7.22 -8.07
N LEU A 33 -4.66 6.53 -7.96
CA LEU A 33 -3.48 6.73 -8.80
C LEU A 33 -3.40 5.63 -9.85
N THR A 34 -3.36 6.00 -11.14
CA THR A 34 -3.34 5.02 -12.24
C THR A 34 -2.63 5.57 -13.47
N ASP A 35 -2.22 4.66 -14.35
CA ASP A 35 -1.80 4.92 -15.74
C ASP A 35 -2.86 4.48 -16.74
N ASP A 36 -4.00 3.93 -16.30
CA ASP A 36 -5.06 3.37 -17.14
C ASP A 36 -6.26 4.33 -17.24
N GLN A 37 -6.49 4.86 -18.44
CA GLN A 37 -7.62 5.74 -18.73
C GLN A 37 -8.98 5.13 -18.41
N ARG A 38 -9.11 3.78 -18.47
CA ARG A 38 -10.37 3.09 -18.17
C ARG A 38 -10.70 3.20 -16.67
N ILE A 39 -9.68 3.18 -15.79
CA ILE A 39 -9.86 3.37 -14.34
C ILE A 39 -10.28 4.82 -14.07
N HIS A 40 -9.68 5.80 -14.75
CA HIS A 40 -10.10 7.20 -14.62
C HIS A 40 -11.57 7.39 -15.04
N ASN A 41 -11.98 6.75 -16.13
CA ASN A 41 -13.37 6.84 -16.59
C ASN A 41 -14.37 6.22 -15.60
N GLU A 42 -13.95 5.21 -14.83
CA GLU A 42 -14.77 4.55 -13.80
C GLU A 42 -14.88 5.38 -12.51
N ILE A 43 -13.78 6.06 -12.10
CA ILE A 43 -13.67 6.79 -10.82
C ILE A 43 -14.06 8.26 -10.96
N GLY A 44 -13.67 8.92 -12.06
CA GLY A 44 -13.93 10.34 -12.30
C GLY A 44 -12.86 11.26 -11.70
N SER A 45 -13.30 12.40 -11.12
CA SER A 45 -12.43 13.50 -10.67
C SER A 45 -11.44 13.12 -9.57
N ASP A 46 -11.76 12.11 -8.76
CA ASP A 46 -10.88 11.64 -7.67
C ASP A 46 -9.78 10.67 -8.18
N CYS A 47 -9.56 10.64 -9.50
CA CYS A 47 -8.53 9.82 -10.14
C CYS A 47 -7.46 10.71 -10.75
N TYR A 48 -6.21 10.46 -10.36
CA TYR A 48 -5.03 11.08 -10.93
C TYR A 48 -4.36 10.13 -11.91
N ILE A 49 -4.30 10.54 -13.18
CA ILE A 49 -3.59 9.78 -14.22
C ILE A 49 -2.14 10.20 -14.23
N ASP A 50 -1.26 9.22 -14.10
CA ASP A 50 0.16 9.38 -14.25
C ASP A 50 0.72 8.32 -15.21
N VAL A 51 1.21 8.77 -16.34
CA VAL A 51 1.78 7.92 -17.41
C VAL A 51 3.23 7.53 -17.13
N GLU A 52 3.82 8.05 -16.05
CA GLU A 52 5.16 7.63 -15.62
C GLU A 52 5.17 6.16 -15.20
N LEU A 53 6.22 5.45 -15.57
CA LEU A 53 6.38 4.05 -15.23
C LEU A 53 6.92 3.94 -13.81
N TYR A 54 6.17 3.25 -12.96
CA TYR A 54 6.53 2.92 -11.59
C TYR A 54 6.62 1.40 -11.43
N GLU A 55 7.62 0.94 -10.71
CA GLU A 55 7.84 -0.49 -10.51
C GLU A 55 6.85 -1.09 -9.49
N ASN A 56 6.40 -0.27 -8.54
CA ASN A 56 5.51 -0.68 -7.46
C ASN A 56 4.58 0.44 -6.99
N GLY A 57 3.65 0.10 -6.08
CA GLY A 57 2.66 1.04 -5.56
C GLY A 57 3.27 2.15 -4.69
N THR A 58 4.34 1.86 -3.94
CA THR A 58 5.04 2.84 -3.11
C THR A 58 5.72 3.91 -3.97
N GLU A 59 6.37 3.52 -5.07
CA GLU A 59 6.96 4.48 -6.02
C GLU A 59 5.91 5.39 -6.65
N ARG A 60 4.76 4.84 -7.01
CA ARG A 60 3.65 5.62 -7.56
C ARG A 60 3.13 6.65 -6.55
N CYS A 61 2.99 6.27 -5.28
CA CYS A 61 2.63 7.19 -4.20
C CYS A 61 3.69 8.29 -3.99
N ALA A 62 4.97 7.92 -3.95
CA ALA A 62 6.08 8.87 -3.81
C ALA A 62 6.16 9.85 -4.99
N GLY A 63 5.97 9.36 -6.22
CA GLY A 63 5.90 10.17 -7.43
C GLY A 63 4.75 11.18 -7.40
N TYR A 64 3.56 10.74 -7.00
CA TYR A 64 2.40 11.61 -6.83
C TYR A 64 2.66 12.74 -5.82
N VAL A 65 3.15 12.39 -4.63
CA VAL A 65 3.47 13.38 -3.58
C VAL A 65 4.48 14.41 -4.09
N LYS A 66 5.54 13.96 -4.74
CA LYS A 66 6.56 14.85 -5.32
C LYS A 66 5.97 15.79 -6.38
N LYS A 67 5.11 15.28 -7.27
CA LYS A 67 4.46 16.11 -8.31
C LYS A 67 3.54 17.15 -7.69
N LYS A 68 2.74 16.79 -6.68
CA LYS A 68 1.86 17.73 -5.98
C LYS A 68 2.65 18.84 -5.26
N GLN A 69 3.76 18.50 -4.62
CA GLN A 69 4.65 19.50 -4.02
C GLN A 69 5.24 20.45 -5.05
N GLN A 70 5.65 19.95 -6.23
CA GLN A 70 6.17 20.79 -7.31
C GLN A 70 5.09 21.69 -7.90
N GLU A 71 3.87 21.19 -8.10
CA GLU A 71 2.74 22.00 -8.54
C GLU A 71 2.47 23.16 -7.57
N LYS A 72 2.45 22.87 -6.26
CA LYS A 72 2.27 23.87 -5.20
C LYS A 72 3.40 24.89 -5.16
N LEU A 73 4.66 24.45 -5.25
CA LEU A 73 5.82 25.33 -5.34
C LEU A 73 5.71 26.31 -6.52
N ASN A 74 5.33 25.80 -7.67
CA ASN A 74 5.18 26.61 -8.89
C ASN A 74 4.03 27.63 -8.76
N ALA A 75 2.96 27.27 -8.06
CA ALA A 75 1.77 28.12 -7.89
C ALA A 75 1.94 29.19 -6.81
N THR A 76 2.66 28.90 -5.72
CA THR A 76 2.70 29.74 -4.52
C THR A 76 4.09 30.28 -4.17
N GLY A 77 5.16 29.76 -4.78
CA GLY A 77 6.53 30.04 -4.40
C GLY A 77 6.98 29.33 -3.11
N TYR A 78 6.11 28.58 -2.45
CA TYR A 78 6.37 27.84 -1.19
C TYR A 78 6.06 26.36 -1.40
N GLY A 79 7.09 25.53 -1.49
CA GLY A 79 6.95 24.08 -1.74
C GLY A 79 6.78 23.18 -0.52
N TRP A 80 6.78 23.75 0.70
CA TRP A 80 6.96 22.97 1.94
C TRP A 80 5.71 22.86 2.83
N ASP A 81 4.60 23.46 2.45
CA ASP A 81 3.36 23.28 3.19
C ASP A 81 2.75 21.93 2.77
N GLU A 82 2.87 20.95 3.66
CA GLU A 82 2.34 19.61 3.42
C GLU A 82 0.85 19.61 3.73
N ASP A 83 0.03 19.46 2.71
CA ASP A 83 -1.42 19.33 2.89
C ASP A 83 -1.75 18.06 3.68
N TYR A 84 -0.86 17.04 3.61
CA TYR A 84 -1.02 15.77 4.32
C TYR A 84 0.29 15.36 5.01
N THR A 85 0.16 14.92 6.26
CA THR A 85 1.28 14.40 7.05
C THR A 85 1.52 12.91 6.83
N HIS A 86 0.46 12.18 6.46
CA HIS A 86 0.49 10.73 6.26
C HIS A 86 -0.30 10.32 5.02
N TYR A 87 0.10 9.22 4.43
CA TYR A 87 -0.51 8.62 3.24
C TYR A 87 -0.73 7.14 3.47
N ILE A 88 -1.90 6.64 3.07
CA ILE A 88 -2.22 5.20 3.12
C ILE A 88 -2.35 4.67 1.70
N ASN A 89 -1.52 3.71 1.35
CA ASN A 89 -1.54 3.03 0.06
C ASN A 89 -2.37 1.75 0.17
N VAL A 90 -3.55 1.77 -0.45
CA VAL A 90 -4.45 0.62 -0.55
C VAL A 90 -4.39 0.09 -1.97
N GLN A 91 -4.05 -1.19 -2.15
CA GLN A 91 -3.98 -1.79 -3.47
C GLN A 91 -5.37 -1.85 -4.13
N GLY A 92 -5.46 -1.42 -5.39
CA GLY A 92 -6.74 -1.32 -6.12
C GLY A 92 -7.45 -2.65 -6.42
N ASP A 93 -6.83 -3.76 -6.08
CA ASP A 93 -7.37 -5.12 -6.20
C ASP A 93 -7.64 -5.80 -4.84
N MET A 94 -7.49 -5.06 -3.72
CA MET A 94 -7.76 -5.55 -2.36
C MET A 94 -9.27 -5.48 -2.05
N ALA A 95 -10.04 -6.35 -2.69
CA ALA A 95 -11.50 -6.33 -2.67
C ALA A 95 -12.13 -6.49 -1.27
N ASP A 96 -11.39 -7.11 -0.35
CA ASP A 96 -11.83 -7.41 1.02
C ASP A 96 -11.24 -6.45 2.08
N VAL A 97 -10.66 -5.32 1.64
CA VAL A 97 -10.26 -4.26 2.56
C VAL A 97 -11.49 -3.71 3.29
N THR A 98 -11.33 -3.37 4.55
CA THR A 98 -12.39 -2.74 5.36
C THR A 98 -11.91 -1.41 5.94
N PRO A 99 -12.82 -0.51 6.36
CA PRO A 99 -12.44 0.72 7.04
C PRO A 99 -11.56 0.47 8.27
N GLU A 100 -11.82 -0.59 9.04
CA GLU A 100 -11.06 -0.96 10.23
C GLU A 100 -9.60 -1.30 9.90
N ILE A 101 -9.34 -1.97 8.77
CA ILE A 101 -7.98 -2.27 8.28
C ILE A 101 -7.24 -0.98 7.93
N ILE A 102 -7.90 -0.05 7.26
CA ILE A 102 -7.33 1.26 6.92
C ILE A 102 -7.00 2.05 8.19
N LEU A 103 -7.95 2.14 9.14
CA LEU A 103 -7.77 2.85 10.41
C LEU A 103 -6.66 2.19 11.27
N ALA A 104 -6.55 0.86 11.26
CA ALA A 104 -5.46 0.16 11.95
C ALA A 104 -4.09 0.47 11.34
N THR A 105 -4.03 0.67 10.01
CA THR A 105 -2.79 1.09 9.33
C THR A 105 -2.39 2.52 9.75
N ILE A 106 -3.36 3.43 9.87
CA ILE A 106 -3.14 4.79 10.40
C ILE A 106 -2.65 4.72 11.85
N ASP A 107 -3.26 3.88 12.68
CA ASP A 107 -2.85 3.71 14.09
C ASP A 107 -1.41 3.17 14.22
N ALA A 108 -0.98 2.31 13.31
CA ALA A 108 0.38 1.78 13.29
C ALA A 108 1.46 2.83 12.93
N LEU A 109 1.06 3.97 12.33
CA LEU A 109 1.96 5.09 12.02
C LEU A 109 2.30 5.98 13.23
N LYS A 110 1.60 5.84 14.37
CA LYS A 110 1.83 6.71 15.54
C LYS A 110 3.27 6.70 16.04
N ASP A 111 3.95 5.56 15.89
CA ASP A 111 5.30 5.34 16.41
C ASP A 111 6.33 5.04 15.31
N CYS A 112 5.93 5.11 14.04
CA CYS A 112 6.78 4.79 12.89
C CYS A 112 6.40 5.62 11.69
N GLU A 113 7.39 5.92 10.85
CA GLU A 113 7.16 6.63 9.59
C GLU A 113 6.68 5.72 8.44
N VAL A 114 6.83 4.40 8.59
CA VAL A 114 6.30 3.37 7.69
C VAL A 114 5.51 2.37 8.51
N ALA A 115 4.35 1.96 8.05
CA ALA A 115 3.49 1.02 8.75
C ALA A 115 2.78 0.06 7.81
N THR A 116 2.35 -1.08 8.33
CA THR A 116 1.47 -2.04 7.68
C THR A 116 0.66 -2.81 8.71
N VAL A 117 -0.19 -3.71 8.25
CA VAL A 117 -1.02 -4.55 9.11
C VAL A 117 -0.84 -6.03 8.80
N TYR A 118 -1.19 -6.86 9.75
CA TYR A 118 -1.11 -8.31 9.66
C TYR A 118 -2.28 -8.99 10.35
N THR A 119 -2.49 -10.25 10.01
CA THR A 119 -3.45 -11.11 10.70
C THR A 119 -2.84 -12.48 11.01
N THR A 120 -3.55 -13.27 11.81
CA THR A 120 -3.15 -14.65 12.09
C THR A 120 -3.11 -15.47 10.80
N MET A 121 -2.04 -16.24 10.60
CA MET A 121 -1.85 -17.11 9.44
C MET A 121 -2.75 -18.34 9.50
N PRO A 122 -3.69 -18.53 8.58
CA PRO A 122 -4.43 -19.78 8.44
C PRO A 122 -3.49 -20.92 8.01
N LYS A 123 -3.75 -22.14 8.47
CA LYS A 123 -2.89 -23.31 8.18
C LYS A 123 -2.71 -23.56 6.69
N GLU A 124 -3.78 -23.43 5.91
CA GLU A 124 -3.80 -23.64 4.47
C GLU A 124 -2.98 -22.61 3.68
N LYS A 125 -2.62 -21.48 4.31
CA LYS A 125 -1.82 -20.42 3.70
C LYS A 125 -0.35 -20.41 4.13
N GLN A 126 0.02 -21.22 5.11
CA GLN A 126 1.39 -21.22 5.67
C GLN A 126 2.46 -21.53 4.63
N ASP A 127 2.17 -22.44 3.71
CA ASP A 127 3.12 -22.90 2.70
C ASP A 127 2.79 -22.37 1.27
N ASP A 128 1.75 -21.53 1.14
CA ASP A 128 1.39 -20.89 -0.13
C ASP A 128 2.42 -19.81 -0.50
N PRO A 129 3.16 -19.94 -1.62
CA PRO A 129 4.15 -18.96 -2.05
C PRO A 129 3.54 -17.62 -2.50
N ASN A 130 2.23 -17.57 -2.73
CA ASN A 130 1.53 -16.32 -3.05
C ASN A 130 1.24 -15.51 -1.79
N THR A 131 1.13 -16.16 -0.63
CA THR A 131 0.89 -15.50 0.65
C THR A 131 2.20 -14.94 1.22
N VAL A 132 2.23 -13.66 1.53
CA VAL A 132 3.38 -13.01 2.17
C VAL A 132 3.37 -13.28 3.66
N LYS A 133 4.42 -13.96 4.15
CA LYS A 133 4.64 -14.22 5.57
C LYS A 133 5.48 -13.09 6.15
N MET A 134 5.28 -12.82 7.43
CA MET A 134 6.02 -11.81 8.17
C MET A 134 6.42 -12.33 9.55
N VAL A 135 7.61 -11.99 10.00
CA VAL A 135 8.05 -12.14 11.38
C VAL A 135 8.23 -10.78 12.02
N ARG A 136 7.97 -10.69 13.31
CA ARG A 136 8.01 -9.45 14.07
C ARG A 136 8.64 -9.59 15.45
N ALA A 137 9.04 -8.45 15.99
CA ALA A 137 9.29 -8.28 17.42
C ALA A 137 8.37 -7.16 17.92
N ASN A 138 7.48 -7.52 18.86
CA ASN A 138 6.42 -6.61 19.34
C ASN A 138 5.62 -6.01 18.17
N ASN A 139 5.62 -4.69 18.02
CA ASN A 139 4.92 -3.94 16.97
C ASN A 139 5.86 -3.49 15.84
N ARG A 140 6.94 -4.24 15.57
CA ARG A 140 7.91 -3.94 14.51
C ARG A 140 8.14 -5.15 13.63
N ALA A 141 8.09 -4.96 12.31
CA ALA A 141 8.46 -6.00 11.36
C ALA A 141 9.97 -6.25 11.44
N LEU A 142 10.35 -7.52 11.42
CA LEU A 142 11.74 -7.96 11.31
C LEU A 142 12.04 -8.38 9.88
N TRP A 143 11.11 -9.10 9.23
CA TRP A 143 11.28 -9.58 7.88
C TRP A 143 9.95 -9.94 7.22
N PHE A 144 9.94 -9.94 5.88
CA PHE A 144 8.86 -10.42 5.04
C PHE A 144 9.40 -11.40 4.02
N GLY A 145 8.65 -12.46 3.69
CA GLY A 145 9.07 -13.43 2.68
C GLY A 145 7.91 -14.28 2.16
N ARG A 146 7.96 -14.58 0.87
CA ARG A 146 7.06 -15.55 0.24
C ARG A 146 7.55 -16.97 0.46
N GLY A 147 8.87 -17.16 0.44
CA GLY A 147 9.53 -18.45 0.61
C GLY A 147 9.54 -19.00 2.04
N MET A 148 9.06 -18.25 3.03
CA MET A 148 8.92 -18.74 4.41
C MET A 148 7.83 -19.81 4.47
N THR A 149 8.07 -20.92 5.19
CA THR A 149 7.13 -22.04 5.33
C THR A 149 6.98 -22.44 6.78
N GLY A 150 5.77 -22.82 7.20
CA GLY A 150 5.48 -23.34 8.53
C GLY A 150 5.47 -22.33 9.68
N TYR A 151 5.75 -21.05 9.43
CA TYR A 151 5.75 -19.98 10.44
C TYR A 151 5.51 -18.60 9.86
N GLY A 152 5.27 -17.62 10.74
CA GLY A 152 5.01 -16.24 10.37
C GLY A 152 3.53 -15.87 10.42
N GLU A 153 3.26 -14.59 10.45
CA GLU A 153 1.92 -14.01 10.37
C GLU A 153 1.61 -13.61 8.92
N TRP A 154 0.34 -13.54 8.58
CA TRP A 154 -0.09 -13.13 7.24
C TRP A 154 -0.03 -11.63 7.10
N HIS A 155 0.89 -11.14 6.29
CA HIS A 155 0.98 -9.73 5.92
C HIS A 155 -0.11 -9.36 4.92
N LEU A 156 -0.82 -8.27 5.19
CA LEU A 156 -1.80 -7.68 4.28
C LEU A 156 -1.15 -6.50 3.55
N GLY A 157 -1.18 -6.51 2.23
CA GLY A 157 -0.47 -5.58 1.35
C GLY A 157 -1.01 -4.14 1.34
N ILE A 158 -1.35 -3.59 2.52
CA ILE A 158 -1.70 -2.19 2.74
C ILE A 158 -0.58 -1.51 3.53
N TYR A 159 -0.24 -0.29 3.16
CA TYR A 159 0.87 0.43 3.75
C TYR A 159 0.49 1.85 4.16
N GLY A 160 1.07 2.30 5.26
CA GLY A 160 1.04 3.68 5.69
C GLY A 160 2.43 4.30 5.62
N TYR A 161 2.51 5.57 5.27
CA TYR A 161 3.76 6.32 5.18
C TYR A 161 3.58 7.71 5.77
N SER A 162 4.59 8.21 6.49
CA SER A 162 4.71 9.64 6.69
C SER A 162 5.11 10.32 5.38
N SER A 163 4.86 11.62 5.27
CA SER A 163 5.33 12.41 4.13
C SER A 163 6.85 12.34 4.01
N ASN A 164 7.58 12.37 5.13
CA ASN A 164 9.03 12.22 5.15
C ASN A 164 9.49 10.86 4.59
N ALA A 165 8.81 9.77 4.96
CA ALA A 165 9.13 8.45 4.42
C ALA A 165 9.00 8.44 2.90
N LEU A 166 7.86 8.86 2.33
CA LEU A 166 7.68 8.86 0.88
C LEU A 166 8.71 9.72 0.12
N LYS A 167 9.07 10.89 0.66
CA LYS A 167 10.12 11.75 0.08
C LYS A 167 11.48 11.05 0.03
N ASN A 168 11.77 10.25 1.04
CA ASN A 168 13.03 9.55 1.22
C ASN A 168 12.95 8.07 0.82
N TYR A 169 11.93 7.67 0.04
CA TYR A 169 11.85 6.29 -0.43
C TYR A 169 13.16 5.89 -1.12
N PRO A 170 13.82 4.82 -0.64
CA PRO A 170 15.14 4.47 -1.13
C PRO A 170 15.13 4.15 -2.62
N LYS A 171 16.08 4.73 -3.35
CA LYS A 171 16.17 4.61 -4.82
C LYS A 171 16.80 3.29 -5.27
N VAL A 172 17.57 2.64 -4.37
CA VAL A 172 18.29 1.41 -4.70
C VAL A 172 17.53 0.22 -4.16
N GLU A 173 17.08 -0.63 -5.05
CA GLU A 173 16.48 -1.91 -4.70
C GLU A 173 17.49 -2.84 -4.03
N SER A 174 17.00 -3.70 -3.14
CA SER A 174 17.78 -4.80 -2.60
C SER A 174 17.62 -6.07 -3.44
N GLN A 175 18.62 -6.94 -3.39
CA GLN A 175 18.53 -8.24 -4.04
C GLN A 175 17.34 -9.05 -3.52
N GLU A 176 17.07 -8.96 -2.23
CA GLU A 176 15.96 -9.66 -1.57
C GLU A 176 14.59 -9.14 -2.05
N GLU A 177 14.45 -7.84 -2.25
CA GLU A 177 13.25 -7.24 -2.85
C GLU A 177 12.99 -7.81 -4.25
N GLN A 178 14.02 -7.92 -5.06
CA GLN A 178 13.92 -8.46 -6.42
C GLN A 178 13.53 -9.94 -6.45
N ILE A 179 14.07 -10.74 -5.52
CA ILE A 179 13.78 -12.18 -5.42
C ILE A 179 12.35 -12.40 -4.90
N GLU A 180 12.02 -11.78 -3.78
CA GLU A 180 10.74 -11.95 -3.10
C GLU A 180 9.58 -11.18 -3.77
N LYS A 181 9.90 -10.19 -4.61
CA LYS A 181 8.92 -9.25 -5.20
C LYS A 181 8.10 -8.52 -4.13
N LEU A 182 8.83 -8.00 -3.11
CA LEU A 182 8.27 -7.35 -1.93
C LEU A 182 8.93 -5.99 -1.70
N GLU A 183 8.24 -4.91 -2.10
CA GLU A 183 8.72 -3.52 -2.03
C GLU A 183 9.08 -3.05 -0.61
N GLN A 184 8.42 -3.59 0.42
CA GLN A 184 8.69 -3.23 1.81
C GLN A 184 10.06 -3.69 2.31
N LEU A 185 10.70 -4.65 1.65
CA LEU A 185 12.07 -5.06 1.98
C LEU A 185 13.07 -3.95 1.71
N ARG A 186 12.81 -3.07 0.74
CA ARG A 186 13.63 -1.89 0.46
C ARG A 186 13.74 -0.98 1.69
N TRP A 187 12.63 -0.78 2.42
CA TRP A 187 12.62 -0.03 3.68
C TRP A 187 13.51 -0.68 4.73
N LEU A 188 13.29 -1.96 5.02
CA LEU A 188 14.04 -2.69 6.05
C LEU A 188 15.55 -2.73 5.74
N LYS A 189 15.93 -2.97 4.48
CA LYS A 189 17.34 -3.03 4.05
C LYS A 189 18.04 -1.68 4.14
N ASN A 190 17.31 -0.59 4.12
CA ASN A 190 17.83 0.77 4.32
C ASN A 190 17.67 1.28 5.76
N GLY A 191 17.42 0.38 6.73
CA GLY A 191 17.40 0.69 8.16
C GLY A 191 16.12 1.35 8.67
N TRP A 192 15.07 1.41 7.85
CA TRP A 192 13.77 1.93 8.29
C TRP A 192 13.04 0.90 9.14
N GLN A 193 12.33 1.39 10.15
CA GLN A 193 11.43 0.58 10.96
C GLN A 193 10.03 0.60 10.35
N ILE A 194 9.39 -0.59 10.30
CA ILE A 194 8.01 -0.72 9.85
C ILE A 194 7.14 -1.07 11.04
N GLY A 195 6.23 -0.15 11.40
CA GLY A 195 5.23 -0.32 12.44
C GLY A 195 4.14 -1.30 12.03
N LEU A 196 3.60 -2.03 13.02
CA LEU A 196 2.64 -3.10 12.79
C LEU A 196 1.41 -2.98 13.67
N LYS A 197 0.25 -3.30 13.11
CA LYS A 197 -0.99 -3.50 13.85
C LYS A 197 -1.65 -4.81 13.44
N SER A 198 -2.13 -5.58 14.42
CA SER A 198 -2.93 -6.78 14.15
C SER A 198 -4.36 -6.39 13.80
N VAL A 199 -4.93 -7.06 12.81
CA VAL A 199 -6.33 -6.89 12.40
C VAL A 199 -7.03 -8.26 12.27
N GLN A 200 -8.35 -8.27 12.36
CA GLN A 200 -9.14 -9.42 11.96
C GLN A 200 -9.35 -9.37 10.45
N TYR A 201 -8.95 -10.42 9.76
CA TYR A 201 -9.12 -10.54 8.32
C TYR A 201 -9.42 -11.99 7.94
N THR A 202 -10.49 -12.18 7.21
CA THR A 202 -10.96 -13.49 6.74
C THR A 202 -11.09 -13.54 5.22
N GLY A 203 -10.65 -12.50 4.54
CA GLY A 203 -10.78 -12.35 3.11
C GLY A 203 -9.92 -13.34 2.31
N THR A 204 -10.32 -13.55 1.07
CA THR A 204 -9.58 -14.33 0.08
C THR A 204 -8.75 -13.41 -0.79
N GLU A 205 -7.46 -13.69 -0.93
CA GLU A 205 -6.65 -13.03 -1.95
C GLU A 205 -7.20 -13.41 -3.33
N ILE A 206 -7.56 -12.42 -4.14
CA ILE A 206 -7.92 -12.61 -5.54
C ILE A 206 -6.61 -12.63 -6.34
N ASN A 207 -6.13 -13.83 -6.65
CA ASN A 207 -4.91 -14.05 -7.45
C ASN A 207 -5.17 -14.02 -8.95
#